data_d7b92f69175b09709640d2958c3797be
#
_entry.id   d7b92f69175b09709640d2958c3797be
#
_cell.length_a   1.000
_cell.length_b   1.000
_cell.length_c   1.000
_cell.angle_alpha   90.00
_cell.angle_beta   90.00
_cell.angle_gamma   90.00
#
_symmetry.space_group_name_H-M   'P 1'
#
loop_
_entity.id
_entity.type
_entity.pdbx_description
1 polymer ?
#
loop_
_entity_poly.entity_id
_entity_poly.type
_entity_poly.pdbx_seq_one_letter_code
_entity_poly.pdbx_strand_id
1 'polypeptide(L)'
;MSWNLVLEHLFIVLAASLLSILVGVSLGIWAYVSSKTRPVILRIVDLLQTIPSLALLGIIMVFLGAGKITVITGITLYSLLPIVRNTCLGLQQVDPGVKEAARGMGMSKPYRILMVEFPLAIPTVFTGVRIAVVNAIGTAVFAAFVGGGGLGGIINRGIRIQDMRLILTGTGCLMVIAVLADSLLGWLERQARRSRGGSRKMWIPVAGL
;
A
#
# COMPACT_ATOMS: atom_id res chain seq x y z
N MET A 1 9.56 28.06 -2.87
CA MET A 1 9.02 26.70 -3.16
C MET A 1 7.71 26.88 -3.91
N SER A 2 7.55 26.36 -5.10
CA SER A 2 6.28 26.48 -5.84
C SER A 2 5.30 25.41 -5.36
N TRP A 3 4.10 25.80 -4.98
CA TRP A 3 3.02 24.90 -4.58
C TRP A 3 2.71 23.85 -5.65
N ASN A 4 2.98 24.16 -6.92
CA ASN A 4 2.80 23.21 -8.02
C ASN A 4 3.60 21.93 -7.86
N LEU A 5 4.82 21.98 -7.32
CA LEU A 5 5.67 20.80 -7.11
C LEU A 5 5.11 19.91 -6.00
N VAL A 6 4.50 20.50 -4.97
CA VAL A 6 3.81 19.75 -3.91
C VAL A 6 2.58 19.05 -4.48
N LEU A 7 1.74 19.77 -5.21
CA LEU A 7 0.53 19.21 -5.82
C LEU A 7 0.88 18.11 -6.83
N GLU A 8 1.92 18.31 -7.64
CA GLU A 8 2.40 17.31 -8.58
C GLU A 8 2.88 16.05 -7.89
N HIS A 9 3.63 16.19 -6.80
CA HIS A 9 4.09 15.07 -6.00
C HIS A 9 2.91 14.30 -5.37
N LEU A 10 1.96 15.01 -4.78
CA LEU A 10 0.75 14.43 -4.19
C LEU A 10 -0.11 13.72 -5.25
N PHE A 11 -0.25 14.30 -6.44
CA PHE A 11 -0.98 13.67 -7.55
C PHE A 11 -0.35 12.33 -7.95
N ILE A 12 0.98 12.28 -8.11
CA ILE A 12 1.70 11.07 -8.47
C ILE A 12 1.50 9.99 -7.39
N VAL A 13 1.70 10.36 -6.12
CA VAL A 13 1.53 9.44 -4.99
C VAL A 13 0.10 8.92 -4.90
N LEU A 14 -0.89 9.81 -5.02
CA LEU A 14 -2.30 9.44 -4.94
C LEU A 14 -2.70 8.50 -6.08
N ALA A 15 -2.34 8.84 -7.32
CA ALA A 15 -2.63 8.01 -8.49
C ALA A 15 -1.99 6.62 -8.38
N ALA A 16 -0.69 6.57 -8.03
CA ALA A 16 0.01 5.30 -7.85
C ALA A 16 -0.57 4.48 -6.70
N SER A 17 -0.93 5.12 -5.58
CA SER A 17 -1.53 4.44 -4.43
C SER A 17 -2.90 3.83 -4.75
N LEU A 18 -3.76 4.57 -5.45
CA LEU A 18 -5.08 4.06 -5.86
C LEU A 18 -4.95 2.85 -6.79
N LEU A 19 -4.06 2.92 -7.78
CA LEU A 19 -3.77 1.79 -8.66
C LEU A 19 -3.18 0.60 -7.90
N SER A 20 -2.25 0.85 -6.97
CA SER A 20 -1.66 -0.18 -6.13
C SER A 20 -2.70 -0.88 -5.24
N ILE A 21 -3.64 -0.13 -4.68
CA ILE A 21 -4.73 -0.68 -3.87
C ILE A 21 -5.62 -1.56 -4.73
N LEU A 22 -6.05 -1.06 -5.89
CA LEU A 22 -6.91 -1.80 -6.80
C LEU A 22 -6.28 -3.13 -7.23
N VAL A 23 -5.05 -3.07 -7.75
CA VAL A 23 -4.33 -4.26 -8.24
C VAL A 23 -3.88 -5.15 -7.08
N GLY A 24 -3.32 -4.57 -6.02
CA GLY A 24 -2.75 -5.31 -4.91
C GLY A 24 -3.80 -6.04 -4.07
N VAL A 25 -4.95 -5.42 -3.80
CA VAL A 25 -6.05 -6.10 -3.10
C VAL A 25 -6.61 -7.23 -3.95
N SER A 26 -6.81 -7.00 -5.25
CA SER A 26 -7.30 -8.03 -6.18
C SER A 26 -6.34 -9.24 -6.24
N LEU A 27 -5.03 -9.00 -6.37
CA LEU A 27 -4.01 -10.05 -6.36
C LEU A 27 -3.92 -10.75 -4.99
N GLY A 28 -4.08 -10.02 -3.89
CA GLY A 28 -4.08 -10.58 -2.54
C GLY A 28 -5.26 -11.50 -2.29
N ILE A 29 -6.46 -11.13 -2.76
CA ILE A 29 -7.64 -11.99 -2.72
C ILE A 29 -7.42 -13.22 -3.60
N TRP A 30 -6.88 -13.06 -4.80
CA TRP A 30 -6.57 -14.20 -5.68
C TRP A 30 -5.57 -15.16 -5.03
N ALA A 31 -4.50 -14.63 -4.45
CA ALA A 31 -3.53 -15.44 -3.71
C ALA A 31 -4.17 -16.18 -2.52
N TYR A 32 -5.18 -15.59 -1.86
CA TYR A 32 -5.93 -16.26 -0.80
C TYR A 32 -6.81 -17.39 -1.34
N VAL A 33 -7.54 -17.14 -2.43
CA VAL A 33 -8.51 -18.08 -3.00
C VAL A 33 -7.86 -19.33 -3.55
N SER A 34 -6.70 -19.19 -4.19
CA SER A 34 -5.97 -20.25 -4.89
C SER A 34 -4.65 -20.59 -4.20
N SER A 35 -4.62 -21.73 -3.52
CA SER A 35 -3.39 -22.25 -2.88
C SER A 35 -2.28 -22.55 -3.89
N LYS A 36 -2.63 -22.90 -5.13
CA LYS A 36 -1.67 -23.22 -6.19
C LYS A 36 -0.96 -21.95 -6.72
N THR A 37 -1.69 -20.85 -6.91
CA THR A 37 -1.13 -19.60 -7.47
C THR A 37 -0.53 -18.69 -6.40
N ARG A 38 -0.90 -18.88 -5.12
CA ARG A 38 -0.38 -18.09 -4.00
C ARG A 38 1.15 -17.95 -3.98
N PRO A 39 1.92 -19.05 -3.99
CA PRO A 39 3.38 -18.95 -3.92
C PRO A 39 3.97 -18.20 -5.12
N VAL A 40 3.35 -18.35 -6.30
CA VAL A 40 3.79 -17.66 -7.51
C VAL A 40 3.54 -16.16 -7.40
N ILE A 41 2.31 -15.76 -7.02
CA ILE A 41 1.94 -14.34 -6.87
C ILE A 41 2.86 -13.67 -5.84
N LEU A 42 3.02 -14.28 -4.65
CA LEU A 42 3.87 -13.72 -3.60
C LEU A 42 5.33 -13.63 -4.05
N ARG A 43 5.83 -14.64 -4.76
CA ARG A 43 7.20 -14.62 -5.28
C ARG A 43 7.44 -13.51 -6.30
N ILE A 44 6.47 -13.27 -7.19
CA ILE A 44 6.57 -12.21 -8.20
C ILE A 44 6.62 -10.83 -7.52
N VAL A 45 5.72 -10.55 -6.57
CA VAL A 45 5.72 -9.25 -5.88
C VAL A 45 6.94 -9.08 -4.96
N ASP A 46 7.48 -10.16 -4.39
CA ASP A 46 8.73 -10.15 -3.65
C ASP A 46 9.91 -9.77 -4.57
N LEU A 47 10.01 -10.41 -5.74
CA LEU A 47 11.06 -10.14 -6.71
C LEU A 47 11.02 -8.68 -7.19
N LEU A 48 9.83 -8.11 -7.42
CA LEU A 48 9.70 -6.70 -7.80
C LEU A 48 10.33 -5.75 -6.78
N GLN A 49 10.23 -6.04 -5.48
CA GLN A 49 10.85 -5.21 -4.45
C GLN A 49 12.35 -5.44 -4.28
N THR A 50 12.92 -6.51 -4.80
CA THR A 50 14.38 -6.69 -4.80
C THR A 50 15.09 -5.80 -5.83
N ILE A 51 14.37 -5.34 -6.84
CA ILE A 51 14.90 -4.41 -7.84
C ILE A 51 15.01 -3.03 -7.20
N PRO A 52 16.18 -2.37 -7.23
CA PRO A 52 16.29 -0.99 -6.75
C PRO A 52 15.26 -0.08 -7.45
N SER A 53 14.52 0.72 -6.69
CA SER A 53 13.38 1.50 -7.21
C SER A 53 13.76 2.42 -8.36
N LEU A 54 14.93 3.06 -8.32
CA LEU A 54 15.42 3.89 -9.42
C LEU A 54 15.73 3.04 -10.67
N ALA A 55 16.27 1.85 -10.51
CA ALA A 55 16.54 0.95 -11.63
C ALA A 55 15.22 0.46 -12.26
N LEU A 56 14.22 0.12 -11.46
CA LEU A 56 12.89 -0.25 -11.94
C LEU A 56 12.26 0.89 -12.76
N LEU A 57 12.33 2.14 -12.25
CA LEU A 57 11.86 3.31 -12.99
C LEU A 57 12.60 3.49 -14.32
N GLY A 58 13.92 3.29 -14.33
CA GLY A 58 14.73 3.33 -15.55
C GLY A 58 14.31 2.28 -16.57
N ILE A 59 14.08 1.04 -16.15
CA ILE A 59 13.59 -0.04 -17.02
C ILE A 59 12.22 0.34 -17.62
N ILE A 60 11.28 0.80 -16.78
CA ILE A 60 9.94 1.18 -17.25
C ILE A 60 10.02 2.36 -18.22
N MET A 61 10.92 3.31 -17.97
CA MET A 61 11.13 4.48 -18.84
C MET A 61 11.55 4.09 -20.26
N VAL A 62 12.30 3.00 -20.44
CA VAL A 62 12.69 2.50 -21.77
C VAL A 62 11.46 2.10 -22.59
N PHE A 63 10.41 1.56 -21.95
CA PHE A 63 9.19 1.09 -22.64
C PHE A 63 8.11 2.17 -22.74
N LEU A 64 7.93 3.00 -21.68
CA LEU A 64 6.84 3.98 -21.60
C LEU A 64 7.29 5.42 -21.89
N GLY A 65 8.59 5.65 -22.06
CA GLY A 65 9.15 6.99 -22.16
C GLY A 65 9.30 7.68 -20.81
N ALA A 66 9.89 8.88 -20.83
CA ALA A 66 10.04 9.72 -19.63
C ALA A 66 8.71 10.40 -19.27
N GLY A 67 8.39 10.52 -17.97
CA GLY A 67 7.22 11.27 -17.53
C GLY A 67 6.43 10.64 -16.39
N LYS A 68 5.26 11.23 -16.11
CA LYS A 68 4.42 10.84 -14.96
C LYS A 68 3.88 9.41 -15.06
N ILE A 69 3.57 8.93 -16.28
CA ILE A 69 3.05 7.57 -16.49
C ILE A 69 4.07 6.54 -16.02
N THR A 70 5.33 6.70 -16.41
CA THR A 70 6.45 5.84 -15.98
C THR A 70 6.57 5.81 -14.46
N VAL A 71 6.51 6.97 -13.83
CA VAL A 71 6.60 7.07 -12.37
C VAL A 71 5.42 6.39 -11.67
N ILE A 72 4.20 6.69 -12.11
CA ILE A 72 2.98 6.10 -11.52
C ILE A 72 3.02 4.58 -11.67
N THR A 73 3.39 4.06 -12.84
CA THR A 73 3.52 2.62 -13.08
C THR A 73 4.57 1.98 -12.16
N GLY A 74 5.76 2.59 -12.08
CA GLY A 74 6.84 2.05 -11.25
C GLY A 74 6.53 2.06 -9.76
N ILE A 75 5.96 3.14 -9.23
CA ILE A 75 5.53 3.21 -7.83
C ILE A 75 4.40 2.21 -7.58
N THR A 76 3.46 2.06 -8.51
CA THR A 76 2.39 1.06 -8.41
C THR A 76 2.95 -0.33 -8.22
N LEU A 77 3.86 -0.76 -9.10
CA LEU A 77 4.48 -2.09 -9.03
C LEU A 77 5.25 -2.28 -7.72
N TYR A 78 6.00 -1.25 -7.31
CA TYR A 78 6.81 -1.29 -6.08
C TYR A 78 5.96 -1.37 -4.82
N SER A 79 4.75 -0.80 -4.85
CA SER A 79 3.82 -0.79 -3.72
C SER A 79 2.94 -2.04 -3.61
N LEU A 80 3.00 -2.97 -4.57
CA LEU A 80 2.15 -4.17 -4.57
C LEU A 80 2.44 -5.10 -3.38
N LEU A 81 3.72 -5.29 -3.02
CA LEU A 81 4.10 -6.30 -2.02
C LEU A 81 3.39 -6.12 -0.67
N PRO A 82 3.44 -4.95 0.00
CA PRO A 82 2.79 -4.78 1.29
C PRO A 82 1.27 -4.97 1.20
N ILE A 83 0.64 -4.57 0.09
CA ILE A 83 -0.81 -4.69 -0.08
C ILE A 83 -1.20 -6.15 -0.32
N VAL A 84 -0.54 -6.83 -1.27
CA VAL A 84 -0.82 -8.24 -1.60
C VAL A 84 -0.62 -9.14 -0.38
N ARG A 85 0.53 -9.00 0.31
CA ARG A 85 0.84 -9.80 1.49
C ARG A 85 -0.17 -9.58 2.63
N ASN A 86 -0.46 -8.33 2.97
CA ASN A 86 -1.38 -8.03 4.06
C ASN A 86 -2.83 -8.39 3.70
N THR A 87 -3.23 -8.31 2.45
CA THR A 87 -4.56 -8.77 2.01
C THR A 87 -4.68 -10.29 2.15
N CYS A 88 -3.71 -11.03 1.62
CA CYS A 88 -3.69 -12.49 1.73
C CYS A 88 -3.63 -12.94 3.20
N LEU A 89 -2.75 -12.35 4.00
CA LEU A 89 -2.58 -12.65 5.43
C LEU A 89 -3.84 -12.32 6.22
N GLY A 90 -4.43 -11.15 6.00
CA GLY A 90 -5.65 -10.73 6.70
C GLY A 90 -6.82 -11.71 6.47
N LEU A 91 -6.99 -12.18 5.23
CA LEU A 91 -8.00 -13.19 4.90
C LEU A 91 -7.67 -14.57 5.53
N GLN A 92 -6.40 -14.94 5.63
CA GLN A 92 -5.99 -16.19 6.30
C GLN A 92 -6.25 -16.15 7.80
N GLN A 93 -6.07 -15.00 8.45
CA GLN A 93 -6.21 -14.80 9.90
C GLN A 93 -7.66 -14.71 10.38
N VAL A 94 -8.65 -14.66 9.48
CA VAL A 94 -10.06 -14.73 9.88
C VAL A 94 -10.32 -16.05 10.60
N ASP A 95 -10.99 -15.97 11.74
CA ASP A 95 -11.28 -17.11 12.63
C ASP A 95 -11.91 -18.28 11.87
N PRO A 96 -11.38 -19.51 12.02
CA PRO A 96 -11.91 -20.69 11.37
C PRO A 96 -13.38 -20.97 11.73
N GLY A 97 -13.78 -20.73 12.98
CA GLY A 97 -15.17 -20.92 13.43
C GLY A 97 -16.14 -20.00 12.71
N VAL A 98 -15.73 -18.73 12.43
CA VAL A 98 -16.53 -17.80 11.62
C VAL A 98 -16.66 -18.32 10.19
N LYS A 99 -15.60 -18.86 9.62
CA LYS A 99 -15.63 -19.45 8.25
C LYS A 99 -16.52 -20.68 8.20
N GLU A 100 -16.49 -21.53 9.24
CA GLU A 100 -17.33 -22.73 9.35
C GLU A 100 -18.80 -22.37 9.55
N ALA A 101 -19.11 -21.43 10.44
CA ALA A 101 -20.48 -20.95 10.63
C ALA A 101 -21.07 -20.40 9.35
N ALA A 102 -20.31 -19.59 8.59
CA ALA A 102 -20.75 -19.07 7.30
C ALA A 102 -20.98 -20.19 6.26
N ARG A 103 -20.17 -21.25 6.27
CA ARG A 103 -20.40 -22.45 5.45
C ARG A 103 -21.68 -23.19 5.86
N GLY A 104 -21.89 -23.37 7.17
CA GLY A 104 -23.07 -24.03 7.71
C GLY A 104 -24.37 -23.31 7.35
N MET A 105 -24.32 -21.97 7.19
CA MET A 105 -25.44 -21.16 6.68
C MET A 105 -25.63 -21.26 5.15
N GLY A 106 -24.87 -22.09 4.43
CA GLY A 106 -25.01 -22.29 2.99
C GLY A 106 -24.35 -21.20 2.13
N MET A 107 -23.49 -20.35 2.70
CA MET A 107 -22.82 -19.30 1.93
C MET A 107 -21.83 -19.88 0.90
N SER A 108 -21.98 -19.51 -0.36
CA SER A 108 -21.01 -19.85 -1.40
C SER A 108 -19.64 -19.22 -1.11
N LYS A 109 -18.55 -19.84 -1.60
CA LYS A 109 -17.19 -19.36 -1.33
C LYS A 109 -16.97 -17.89 -1.71
N PRO A 110 -17.39 -17.39 -2.90
CA PRO A 110 -17.23 -15.99 -3.26
C PRO A 110 -18.00 -15.04 -2.34
N TYR A 111 -19.25 -15.38 -2.05
CA TYR A 111 -20.11 -14.58 -1.19
C TYR A 111 -19.56 -14.49 0.23
N ARG A 112 -19.09 -15.60 0.81
CA ARG A 112 -18.47 -15.65 2.12
C ARG A 112 -17.20 -14.78 2.17
N ILE A 113 -16.34 -14.86 1.13
CA ILE A 113 -15.12 -14.04 1.06
C ILE A 113 -15.48 -12.56 1.07
N LEU A 114 -16.42 -12.13 0.24
CA LEU A 114 -16.76 -10.70 0.11
C LEU A 114 -17.55 -10.17 1.31
N MET A 115 -18.50 -10.94 1.85
CA MET A 115 -19.43 -10.45 2.86
C MET A 115 -19.00 -10.73 4.30
N VAL A 116 -18.13 -11.73 4.52
CA VAL A 116 -17.69 -12.12 5.86
C VAL A 116 -16.18 -11.97 6.03
N GLU A 117 -15.39 -12.66 5.20
CA GLU A 117 -13.95 -12.75 5.44
C GLU A 117 -13.24 -11.45 5.13
N PHE A 118 -13.50 -10.83 3.97
CA PHE A 118 -12.85 -9.58 3.57
C PHE A 118 -13.18 -8.41 4.51
N PRO A 119 -14.44 -8.19 4.90
CA PRO A 119 -14.74 -7.22 5.93
C PRO A 119 -13.95 -7.42 7.24
N LEU A 120 -13.77 -8.64 7.71
CA LEU A 120 -12.99 -8.93 8.91
C LEU A 120 -11.48 -8.75 8.70
N ALA A 121 -11.01 -8.92 7.47
CA ALA A 121 -9.60 -8.71 7.08
C ALA A 121 -9.23 -7.24 6.89
N ILE A 122 -10.19 -6.31 6.72
CA ILE A 122 -9.93 -4.90 6.42
C ILE A 122 -8.87 -4.25 7.33
N PRO A 123 -8.83 -4.46 8.66
CA PRO A 123 -7.78 -3.84 9.47
C PRO A 123 -6.37 -4.24 9.04
N THR A 124 -6.17 -5.51 8.69
CA THR A 124 -4.86 -6.00 8.21
C THR A 124 -4.56 -5.52 6.79
N VAL A 125 -5.57 -5.49 5.91
CA VAL A 125 -5.44 -4.90 4.57
C VAL A 125 -5.03 -3.43 4.67
N PHE A 126 -5.66 -2.68 5.58
CA PHE A 126 -5.35 -1.28 5.82
C PHE A 126 -3.91 -1.04 6.28
N THR A 127 -3.36 -1.94 7.10
CA THR A 127 -1.93 -1.91 7.47
C THR A 127 -1.05 -1.99 6.22
N GLY A 128 -1.36 -2.90 5.28
CA GLY A 128 -0.63 -3.03 4.02
C GLY A 128 -0.73 -1.77 3.14
N VAL A 129 -1.92 -1.19 3.04
CA VAL A 129 -2.16 0.06 2.32
C VAL A 129 -1.36 1.22 2.92
N ARG A 130 -1.38 1.37 4.25
CA ARG A 130 -0.62 2.39 4.96
C ARG A 130 0.87 2.32 4.66
N ILE A 131 1.46 1.12 4.76
CA ILE A 131 2.87 0.89 4.44
C ILE A 131 3.16 1.28 2.99
N ALA A 132 2.30 0.87 2.04
CA ALA A 132 2.45 1.16 0.63
C ALA A 132 2.42 2.66 0.34
N VAL A 133 1.47 3.41 0.91
CA VAL A 133 1.32 4.86 0.69
C VAL A 133 2.52 5.62 1.25
N VAL A 134 2.96 5.30 2.47
CA VAL A 134 4.12 5.97 3.08
C VAL A 134 5.39 5.71 2.27
N ASN A 135 5.60 4.47 1.82
CA ASN A 135 6.70 4.12 0.94
C ASN A 135 6.61 4.83 -0.42
N ALA A 136 5.40 4.98 -0.99
CA ALA A 136 5.18 5.67 -2.24
C ALA A 136 5.59 7.15 -2.17
N ILE A 137 5.34 7.85 -1.04
CA ILE A 137 5.76 9.23 -0.84
C ILE A 137 7.29 9.35 -0.95
N GLY A 138 8.03 8.46 -0.30
CA GLY A 138 9.49 8.45 -0.38
C GLY A 138 10.01 8.08 -1.77
N THR A 139 9.44 7.04 -2.39
CA THR A 139 9.85 6.55 -3.71
C THR A 139 9.56 7.56 -4.83
N ALA A 140 8.49 8.35 -4.69
CA ALA A 140 8.14 9.40 -5.65
C ALA A 140 9.19 10.52 -5.77
N VAL A 141 10.18 10.60 -4.87
CA VAL A 141 11.35 11.49 -5.04
C VAL A 141 12.14 11.14 -6.30
N PHE A 142 12.19 9.87 -6.66
CA PHE A 142 12.89 9.41 -7.86
C PHE A 142 12.19 9.80 -9.17
N ALA A 143 10.95 10.32 -9.11
CA ALA A 143 10.26 10.87 -10.28
C ALA A 143 11.07 11.93 -11.02
N ALA A 144 11.84 12.72 -10.29
CA ALA A 144 12.71 13.76 -10.85
C ALA A 144 13.78 13.23 -11.82
N PHE A 145 14.19 11.97 -11.67
CA PHE A 145 15.22 11.35 -12.52
C PHE A 145 14.68 10.83 -13.85
N VAL A 146 13.37 10.60 -13.91
CA VAL A 146 12.69 10.05 -15.11
C VAL A 146 11.67 11.04 -15.70
N GLY A 147 11.84 12.36 -15.41
CA GLY A 147 11.00 13.41 -15.99
C GLY A 147 9.57 13.49 -15.41
N GLY A 148 9.31 12.86 -14.27
CA GLY A 148 7.99 12.85 -13.63
C GLY A 148 7.66 14.07 -12.78
N GLY A 149 8.66 14.93 -12.46
CA GLY A 149 8.46 16.14 -11.65
C GLY A 149 8.37 15.89 -10.14
N GLY A 150 7.63 16.76 -9.45
CA GLY A 150 7.41 16.68 -8.01
C GLY A 150 8.54 17.20 -7.13
N LEU A 151 8.42 16.98 -5.81
CA LEU A 151 9.37 17.50 -4.81
C LEU A 151 10.80 16.94 -4.95
N GLY A 152 10.95 15.78 -5.56
CA GLY A 152 12.26 15.20 -5.86
C GLY A 152 13.15 16.13 -6.70
N GLY A 153 12.56 16.97 -7.55
CA GLY A 153 13.28 17.94 -8.36
C GLY A 153 14.06 18.97 -7.55
N ILE A 154 13.48 19.45 -6.43
CA ILE A 154 14.14 20.40 -5.51
C ILE A 154 15.35 19.73 -4.86
N ILE A 155 15.18 18.51 -4.36
CA ILE A 155 16.24 17.73 -3.69
C ILE A 155 17.37 17.43 -4.67
N ASN A 156 17.04 16.93 -5.88
CA ASN A 156 18.01 16.62 -6.91
C ASN A 156 18.80 17.86 -7.35
N ARG A 157 18.12 19.01 -7.51
CA ARG A 157 18.78 20.28 -7.79
C ARG A 157 19.72 20.67 -6.65
N GLY A 158 19.26 20.62 -5.40
CA GLY A 158 20.08 20.94 -4.23
C GLY A 158 21.35 20.07 -4.15
N ILE A 159 21.23 18.78 -4.45
CA ILE A 159 22.38 17.85 -4.49
C ILE A 159 23.37 18.29 -5.57
N ARG A 160 22.90 18.58 -6.79
CA ARG A 160 23.76 18.95 -7.92
C ARG A 160 24.57 20.22 -7.70
N ILE A 161 23.97 21.24 -7.05
CA ILE A 161 24.62 22.52 -6.78
C ILE A 161 25.16 22.62 -5.35
N GLN A 162 25.09 21.53 -4.59
CA GLN A 162 25.55 21.42 -3.18
C GLN A 162 24.88 22.47 -2.26
N ASP A 163 23.62 22.84 -2.54
CA ASP A 163 22.84 23.76 -1.72
C ASP A 163 22.04 23.00 -0.65
N MET A 164 22.57 23.03 0.58
CA MET A 164 21.96 22.38 1.76
C MET A 164 20.55 22.93 2.04
N ARG A 165 20.29 24.23 1.76
CA ARG A 165 18.95 24.81 2.02
C ARG A 165 17.89 24.19 1.14
N LEU A 166 18.17 23.94 -0.13
CA LEU A 166 17.25 23.28 -1.06
C LEU A 166 17.00 21.83 -0.64
N ILE A 167 18.06 21.11 -0.23
CA ILE A 167 17.95 19.72 0.23
C ILE A 167 17.06 19.65 1.47
N LEU A 168 17.36 20.47 2.48
CA LEU A 168 16.58 20.48 3.74
C LEU A 168 15.13 20.92 3.52
N THR A 169 14.90 21.92 2.65
CA THR A 169 13.53 22.38 2.33
C THR A 169 12.72 21.28 1.65
N GLY A 170 13.28 20.62 0.65
CA GLY A 170 12.62 19.52 -0.06
C GLY A 170 12.35 18.33 0.85
N THR A 171 13.37 17.90 1.60
CA THR A 171 13.26 16.76 2.54
C THR A 171 12.31 17.05 3.69
N GLY A 172 12.36 18.25 4.27
CA GLY A 172 11.45 18.67 5.34
C GLY A 172 9.99 18.68 4.88
N CYS A 173 9.72 19.16 3.66
CA CYS A 173 8.38 19.12 3.09
C CYS A 173 7.88 17.67 2.90
N LEU A 174 8.72 16.79 2.38
CA LEU A 174 8.37 15.36 2.24
C LEU A 174 8.11 14.70 3.59
N MET A 175 8.94 15.00 4.59
CA MET A 175 8.77 14.47 5.94
C MET A 175 7.43 14.89 6.54
N VAL A 176 7.04 16.15 6.40
CA VAL A 176 5.74 16.64 6.86
C VAL A 176 4.59 15.91 6.15
N ILE A 177 4.67 15.78 4.82
CA ILE A 177 3.66 15.05 4.04
C ILE A 177 3.56 13.59 4.49
N ALA A 178 4.70 12.91 4.65
CA ALA A 178 4.74 11.51 5.06
C ALA A 178 4.16 11.29 6.47
N VAL A 179 4.51 12.15 7.44
CA VAL A 179 4.00 12.10 8.81
C VAL A 179 2.49 12.37 8.86
N LEU A 180 2.00 13.36 8.10
CA LEU A 180 0.58 13.66 8.01
C LEU A 180 -0.19 12.49 7.38
N ALA A 181 0.31 11.93 6.28
CA ALA A 181 -0.30 10.78 5.61
C ALA A 181 -0.31 9.55 6.53
N ASP A 182 0.81 9.24 7.19
CA ASP A 182 0.92 8.12 8.12
C ASP A 182 -0.03 8.28 9.31
N SER A 183 -0.12 9.48 9.88
CA SER A 183 -1.00 9.79 11.01
C SER A 183 -2.47 9.65 10.63
N LEU A 184 -2.86 10.17 9.46
CA LEU A 184 -4.22 10.08 8.94
C LEU A 184 -4.60 8.63 8.67
N LEU A 185 -3.76 7.89 7.94
CA LEU A 185 -4.00 6.48 7.63
C LEU A 185 -4.02 5.62 8.89
N GLY A 186 -3.13 5.90 9.86
CA GLY A 186 -3.12 5.22 11.15
C GLY A 186 -4.38 5.52 11.99
N TRP A 187 -4.94 6.72 11.88
CA TRP A 187 -6.22 7.04 12.50
C TRP A 187 -7.37 6.26 11.85
N LEU A 188 -7.43 6.21 10.52
CA LEU A 188 -8.42 5.42 9.76
C LEU A 188 -8.31 3.92 10.08
N GLU A 189 -7.09 3.39 10.17
CA GLU A 189 -6.85 1.99 10.56
C GLU A 189 -7.40 1.70 11.96
N ARG A 190 -7.16 2.59 12.94
CA ARG A 190 -7.70 2.44 14.29
C ARG A 190 -9.24 2.48 14.31
N GLN A 191 -9.85 3.35 13.51
CA GLN A 191 -11.30 3.37 13.37
C GLN A 191 -11.85 2.06 12.80
N ALA A 192 -11.23 1.54 11.74
CA ALA A 192 -11.60 0.25 11.14
C ALA A 192 -11.47 -0.92 12.14
N ARG A 193 -10.48 -0.88 13.04
CA ARG A 193 -10.32 -1.87 14.12
C ARG A 193 -11.41 -1.73 15.19
N ARG A 194 -11.76 -0.50 15.60
CA ARG A 194 -12.74 -0.23 16.67
C ARG A 194 -14.16 -0.63 16.25
N SER A 195 -14.59 -0.30 15.06
CA SER A 195 -15.94 -0.63 14.57
C SER A 195 -16.19 -2.14 14.47
N ARG A 196 -15.13 -2.97 14.55
CA ARG A 196 -15.21 -4.44 14.42
C ARG A 196 -14.71 -5.20 15.66
N GLY A 197 -14.07 -4.52 16.61
CA GLY A 197 -13.59 -5.08 17.87
C GLY A 197 -14.65 -5.17 18.98
N GLY A 198 -15.83 -4.63 18.77
CA GLY A 198 -16.92 -4.66 19.76
C GLY A 198 -17.44 -6.05 20.13
N SER A 199 -17.12 -7.08 19.34
CA SER A 199 -17.55 -8.45 19.58
C SER A 199 -16.61 -9.31 20.46
N ARG A 200 -15.39 -8.80 20.78
CA ARG A 200 -14.42 -9.60 21.57
C ARG A 200 -14.56 -9.51 23.09
N LYS A 201 -15.50 -8.73 23.62
CA LYS A 201 -15.66 -8.56 25.09
C LYS A 201 -16.77 -9.39 25.72
N MET A 202 -17.33 -10.37 25.03
CA MET A 202 -18.37 -11.22 25.62
C MET A 202 -17.95 -12.70 25.66
N TRP A 203 -16.72 -12.95 26.11
CA TRP A 203 -16.36 -14.25 26.67
C TRP A 203 -16.29 -14.09 28.20
N ILE A 204 -17.41 -14.34 28.85
CA ILE A 204 -17.46 -14.53 30.30
C ILE A 204 -16.77 -15.88 30.53
N PRO A 205 -15.68 -15.94 31.32
CA PRO A 205 -15.22 -17.24 31.79
C PRO A 205 -16.28 -17.76 32.74
N VAL A 206 -16.97 -18.80 32.36
CA VAL A 206 -17.71 -19.62 33.33
C VAL A 206 -16.65 -20.28 34.19
N ALA A 207 -16.24 -19.60 35.25
CA ALA A 207 -15.48 -20.17 36.31
C ALA A 207 -16.48 -20.83 37.27
N GLY A 208 -16.33 -22.10 37.48
CA GLY A 208 -16.75 -22.81 38.68
C GLY A 208 -18.06 -23.57 38.56
N LEU A 209 -17.98 -24.88 38.32
CA LEU A 209 -18.53 -25.94 39.18
C LEU A 209 -17.63 -27.16 39.02
#